data_18abfbdae1182aa99205c5ee9ac0527b
#
_entry.id   18abfbdae1182aa99205c5ee9ac0527b
#
_cell.length_a   1.000
_cell.length_b   1.000
_cell.length_c   1.000
_cell.angle_alpha   90.00
_cell.angle_beta   90.00
_cell.angle_gamma   90.00
#
_symmetry.space_group_name_H-M   'P 1'
#
loop_
_entity.id
_entity.type
_entity.pdbx_description
1 polymer ?
#
loop_
_entity_poly.entity_id
_entity_poly.type
_entity_poly.pdbx_seq_one_letter_code
_entity_poly.pdbx_strand_id
1 'polypeptide(L)'
;MDKFAEAGYGQRDIGFGERPALVMVDFQQGFTDASNPLGRSDHVQRAVDNTAVLLEACKAKGIPVASCAVSWGGPDEMTYWKIDSLYDGSFYHGHPCTELDPRIRDDDYIFQFIKTAPSIFYETPLKPWLVTHCIDTTIITGCTTSGCV
;
A
#
# COMPACT_ATOMS: atom_id res chain seq x y z
N MET A 1 -2.45 24.67 22.44
CA MET A 1 -3.74 24.33 21.77
C MET A 1 -3.44 24.12 20.29
N ASP A 2 -3.95 23.05 19.69
CA ASP A 2 -3.70 22.73 18.28
C ASP A 2 -4.53 23.65 17.39
N LYS A 3 -3.85 24.52 16.63
CA LYS A 3 -4.48 25.50 15.73
C LYS A 3 -5.30 24.86 14.60
N PHE A 4 -5.01 23.62 14.22
CA PHE A 4 -5.80 22.89 13.25
C PHE A 4 -7.13 22.42 13.85
N ALA A 5 -7.12 21.97 15.11
CA ALA A 5 -8.35 21.62 15.82
C ALA A 5 -9.24 22.84 16.07
N GLU A 6 -8.66 24.02 16.40
CA GLU A 6 -9.39 25.30 16.51
C GLU A 6 -10.05 25.73 15.20
N ALA A 7 -9.40 25.44 14.07
CA ALA A 7 -9.95 25.71 12.73
C ALA A 7 -11.01 24.68 12.27
N GLY A 8 -11.34 23.70 13.11
CA GLY A 8 -12.32 22.66 12.78
C GLY A 8 -11.78 21.57 11.85
N TYR A 9 -10.46 21.39 11.78
CA TYR A 9 -9.85 20.36 10.93
C TYR A 9 -10.24 18.96 11.42
N GLY A 10 -10.77 18.13 10.51
CA GLY A 10 -11.23 16.78 10.85
C GLY A 10 -12.54 16.69 11.62
N GLN A 11 -13.27 17.81 11.83
CA GLN A 11 -14.53 17.82 12.57
C GLN A 11 -15.76 17.49 11.70
N ARG A 12 -15.64 17.54 10.38
CA ARG A 12 -16.71 17.12 9.48
C ARG A 12 -16.56 15.67 9.11
N ASP A 13 -17.60 14.91 9.35
CA ASP A 13 -17.74 13.57 8.77
C ASP A 13 -18.06 13.72 7.27
N ILE A 14 -17.22 13.13 6.43
CA ILE A 14 -17.41 13.09 4.96
C ILE A 14 -18.23 11.87 4.53
N GLY A 15 -18.56 10.97 5.47
CA GLY A 15 -19.32 9.77 5.22
C GLY A 15 -18.51 8.66 4.55
N PHE A 16 -19.19 7.56 4.28
CA PHE A 16 -18.68 6.38 3.62
C PHE A 16 -19.58 6.07 2.42
N GLY A 17 -19.01 5.76 1.26
CA GLY A 17 -19.76 5.44 0.06
C GLY A 17 -20.37 4.04 0.07
N GLU A 18 -20.97 3.65 -1.03
CA GLU A 18 -21.67 2.37 -1.16
C GLU A 18 -20.78 1.26 -1.76
N ARG A 19 -19.72 1.64 -2.47
CA ARG A 19 -18.84 0.73 -3.22
C ARG A 19 -17.38 0.90 -2.81
N PRO A 20 -17.00 0.38 -1.63
CA PRO A 20 -15.63 0.47 -1.16
C PRO A 20 -14.69 -0.49 -1.87
N ALA A 21 -13.40 -0.14 -1.88
CA ALA A 21 -12.30 -1.06 -2.17
C ALA A 21 -11.20 -0.91 -1.12
N LEU A 22 -10.55 -2.02 -0.78
CA LEU A 22 -9.32 -2.00 0.00
C LEU A 22 -8.13 -1.77 -0.93
N VAL A 23 -7.25 -0.83 -0.59
CA VAL A 23 -6.02 -0.53 -1.33
C VAL A 23 -4.84 -0.67 -0.36
N MET A 24 -3.99 -1.66 -0.62
CA MET A 24 -2.81 -1.97 0.18
C MET A 24 -1.56 -1.42 -0.50
N VAL A 25 -0.86 -0.49 0.18
CA VAL A 25 0.30 0.22 -0.37
C VAL A 25 1.60 -0.34 0.22
N ASP A 26 2.44 -0.92 -0.64
CA ASP A 26 3.82 -1.32 -0.35
C ASP A 26 4.01 -2.22 0.90
N PHE A 27 3.04 -3.07 1.22
CA PHE A 27 3.24 -4.14 2.21
C PHE A 27 4.03 -5.32 1.62
N GLN A 28 5.13 -5.02 0.94
CA GLN A 28 6.08 -5.98 0.40
C GLN A 28 7.15 -6.36 1.44
N GLN A 29 7.73 -7.53 1.33
CA GLN A 29 8.66 -8.09 2.32
C GLN A 29 9.86 -7.18 2.62
N GLY A 30 10.31 -6.37 1.66
CA GLY A 30 11.35 -5.37 1.90
C GLY A 30 11.01 -4.34 2.98
N PHE A 31 9.70 -4.08 3.22
CA PHE A 31 9.20 -3.15 4.24
C PHE A 31 8.52 -3.86 5.42
N THR A 32 8.28 -5.16 5.34
CA THR A 32 7.51 -5.88 6.37
C THR A 32 8.27 -7.03 7.02
N ASP A 33 9.29 -7.60 6.37
CA ASP A 33 10.14 -8.62 6.98
C ASP A 33 11.16 -7.97 7.93
N ALA A 34 11.15 -8.38 9.20
CA ALA A 34 12.03 -7.86 10.23
C ALA A 34 13.53 -8.16 10.02
N SER A 35 13.88 -9.07 9.10
CA SER A 35 15.26 -9.28 8.65
C SER A 35 15.79 -8.07 7.86
N ASN A 36 14.90 -7.33 7.18
CA ASN A 36 15.23 -6.13 6.44
C ASN A 36 15.24 -4.89 7.35
N PRO A 37 16.15 -3.92 7.13
CA PRO A 37 16.22 -2.71 7.94
C PRO A 37 14.91 -1.92 8.02
N LEU A 38 14.16 -1.85 6.92
CA LEU A 38 12.89 -1.13 6.82
C LEU A 38 11.71 -1.89 7.45
N GLY A 39 11.81 -3.22 7.59
CA GLY A 39 10.76 -4.09 8.14
C GLY A 39 10.71 -4.17 9.66
N ARG A 40 11.60 -3.49 10.38
CA ARG A 40 11.73 -3.61 11.85
C ARG A 40 10.77 -2.74 12.65
N SER A 41 9.89 -2.01 12.00
CA SER A 41 8.97 -1.10 12.68
C SER A 41 7.79 -1.84 13.27
N ASP A 42 7.58 -1.75 14.59
CA ASP A 42 6.40 -2.30 15.29
C ASP A 42 5.09 -1.73 14.72
N HIS A 43 5.11 -0.49 14.23
CA HIS A 43 3.95 0.12 13.59
C HIS A 43 3.60 -0.58 12.28
N VAL A 44 4.60 -0.93 11.46
CA VAL A 44 4.39 -1.67 10.21
C VAL A 44 3.89 -3.08 10.53
N GLN A 45 4.49 -3.78 11.49
CA GLN A 45 4.04 -5.13 11.88
C GLN A 45 2.57 -5.13 12.29
N ARG A 46 2.18 -4.21 13.18
CA ARG A 46 0.79 -4.07 13.61
C ARG A 46 -0.15 -3.69 12.43
N ALA A 47 0.33 -2.86 11.51
CA ALA A 47 -0.46 -2.48 10.33
C ALA A 47 -0.73 -3.67 9.41
N VAL A 48 0.26 -4.55 9.19
CA VAL A 48 0.08 -5.79 8.43
C VAL A 48 -0.91 -6.72 9.11
N ASP A 49 -0.77 -6.95 10.43
CA ASP A 49 -1.69 -7.82 11.19
C ASP A 49 -3.14 -7.29 11.14
N ASN A 50 -3.33 -5.99 11.31
CA ASN A 50 -4.66 -5.37 11.17
C ASN A 50 -5.20 -5.49 9.74
N THR A 51 -4.32 -5.36 8.74
CA THR A 51 -4.72 -5.50 7.33
C THR A 51 -5.11 -6.94 6.99
N ALA A 52 -4.50 -7.94 7.62
CA ALA A 52 -4.91 -9.33 7.44
C ALA A 52 -6.37 -9.55 7.90
N VAL A 53 -6.74 -9.00 9.06
CA VAL A 53 -8.13 -9.04 9.54
C VAL A 53 -9.08 -8.30 8.58
N LEU A 54 -8.67 -7.15 8.10
CA LEU A 54 -9.46 -6.35 7.16
C LEU A 54 -9.62 -7.04 5.80
N LEU A 55 -8.58 -7.71 5.29
CA LEU A 55 -8.61 -8.50 4.06
C LEU A 55 -9.66 -9.61 4.14
N GLU A 56 -9.66 -10.38 5.23
CA GLU A 56 -10.66 -11.44 5.42
C GLU A 56 -12.11 -10.89 5.50
N ALA A 57 -12.28 -9.72 6.13
CA ALA A 57 -13.56 -9.04 6.15
C ALA A 57 -14.00 -8.56 4.76
N CYS A 58 -13.07 -8.08 3.94
CA CYS A 58 -13.31 -7.69 2.55
C CYS A 58 -13.71 -8.91 1.70
N LYS A 59 -12.98 -10.02 1.82
CA LYS A 59 -13.27 -11.28 1.12
C LYS A 59 -14.67 -11.79 1.46
N ALA A 60 -15.01 -11.81 2.75
CA ALA A 60 -16.33 -12.28 3.21
C ALA A 60 -17.50 -11.43 2.67
N LYS A 61 -17.24 -10.18 2.29
CA LYS A 61 -18.23 -9.24 1.76
C LYS A 61 -18.13 -9.03 0.24
N GLY A 62 -17.19 -9.68 -0.43
CA GLY A 62 -16.92 -9.47 -1.86
C GLY A 62 -16.43 -8.05 -2.19
N ILE A 63 -15.78 -7.38 -1.25
CA ILE A 63 -15.19 -6.04 -1.45
C ILE A 63 -13.88 -6.22 -2.22
N PRO A 64 -13.72 -5.58 -3.41
CA PRO A 64 -12.51 -5.73 -4.20
C PRO A 64 -11.27 -5.17 -3.48
N VAL A 65 -10.13 -5.83 -3.73
CA VAL A 65 -8.86 -5.50 -3.09
C VAL A 65 -7.79 -5.29 -4.16
N ALA A 66 -7.03 -4.21 -4.04
CA ALA A 66 -5.85 -3.95 -4.85
C ALA A 66 -4.61 -3.80 -3.96
N SER A 67 -3.46 -4.20 -4.48
CA SER A 67 -2.17 -4.03 -3.80
C SER A 67 -1.10 -3.58 -4.78
N CYS A 68 -0.16 -2.77 -4.32
CA CYS A 68 1.03 -2.47 -5.09
C CYS A 68 2.31 -2.85 -4.34
N ALA A 69 3.36 -3.07 -5.12
CA ALA A 69 4.74 -3.10 -4.66
C ALA A 69 5.55 -2.06 -5.42
N VAL A 70 6.47 -1.37 -4.76
CA VAL A 70 7.48 -0.57 -5.43
C VAL A 70 8.60 -1.49 -5.91
N SER A 71 8.91 -1.42 -7.21
CA SER A 71 9.95 -2.25 -7.82
C SER A 71 10.42 -1.67 -9.14
N TRP A 72 11.64 -1.97 -9.54
CA TRP A 72 12.29 -1.48 -10.76
C TRP A 72 12.94 -2.61 -11.55
N GLY A 73 13.10 -2.43 -12.86
CA GLY A 73 13.86 -3.33 -13.71
C GLY A 73 15.37 -3.18 -13.55
N GLY A 74 15.83 -2.08 -12.97
CA GLY A 74 17.25 -1.79 -12.75
C GLY A 74 17.46 -0.32 -12.34
N PRO A 75 18.73 0.11 -12.17
CA PRO A 75 19.05 1.45 -11.70
C PRO A 75 18.57 2.58 -12.63
N ASP A 76 18.49 2.32 -13.93
CA ASP A 76 18.08 3.33 -14.92
C ASP A 76 16.57 3.66 -14.84
N GLU A 77 15.77 2.79 -14.25
CA GLU A 77 14.34 3.00 -14.03
C GLU A 77 14.05 3.70 -12.71
N MET A 78 15.00 3.69 -11.79
CA MET A 78 14.81 4.27 -10.45
C MET A 78 14.75 5.79 -10.50
N THR A 79 13.70 6.34 -9.87
CA THR A 79 13.64 7.78 -9.55
C THR A 79 14.54 8.09 -8.34
N TYR A 80 14.81 9.38 -8.11
CA TYR A 80 15.63 9.79 -6.95
C TYR A 80 14.85 9.60 -5.63
N TRP A 81 15.34 8.68 -4.81
CA TRP A 81 14.81 8.40 -3.48
C TRP A 81 15.77 8.85 -2.38
N LYS A 82 15.22 9.25 -1.25
CA LYS A 82 16.00 9.67 -0.07
C LYS A 82 16.31 8.52 0.89
N ILE A 83 16.26 7.27 0.41
CA ILE A 83 16.39 6.05 1.22
C ILE A 83 17.48 5.20 0.58
N ASP A 84 18.66 5.19 1.18
CA ASP A 84 19.85 4.49 0.62
C ASP A 84 19.63 2.98 0.45
N SER A 85 18.87 2.35 1.37
CA SER A 85 18.60 0.91 1.31
C SER A 85 17.73 0.45 0.14
N LEU A 86 17.18 1.36 -0.66
CA LEU A 86 16.51 1.00 -1.91
C LEU A 86 17.46 0.79 -3.08
N TYR A 87 18.73 1.23 -2.95
CA TYR A 87 19.71 1.20 -4.04
C TYR A 87 20.62 -0.02 -4.04
N ASP A 88 20.42 -0.97 -3.14
CA ASP A 88 21.24 -2.19 -3.03
C ASP A 88 20.81 -3.32 -3.98
N GLY A 89 19.79 -3.09 -4.81
CA GLY A 89 19.22 -4.07 -5.75
C GLY A 89 18.12 -4.96 -5.16
N SER A 90 17.85 -4.88 -3.87
CA SER A 90 16.80 -5.69 -3.22
C SER A 90 15.38 -5.34 -3.67
N PHE A 91 15.20 -4.21 -4.34
CA PHE A 91 13.92 -3.79 -4.89
C PHE A 91 13.83 -3.93 -6.42
N TYR A 92 14.71 -4.70 -7.03
CA TYR A 92 14.59 -5.04 -8.46
C TYR A 92 13.60 -6.19 -8.66
N HIS A 93 12.95 -6.18 -9.83
CA HIS A 93 11.94 -7.19 -10.20
C HIS A 93 12.42 -8.62 -9.93
N GLY A 94 11.58 -9.42 -9.28
CA GLY A 94 11.86 -10.80 -8.95
C GLY A 94 12.67 -11.02 -7.67
N HIS A 95 13.13 -9.98 -6.99
CA HIS A 95 13.74 -10.12 -5.67
C HIS A 95 12.66 -10.37 -4.59
N PRO A 96 12.87 -11.24 -3.59
CA PRO A 96 11.88 -11.53 -2.53
C PRO A 96 11.36 -10.29 -1.80
N CYS A 97 12.18 -9.24 -1.63
CA CYS A 97 11.74 -7.97 -1.05
C CYS A 97 10.60 -7.29 -1.80
N THR A 98 10.34 -7.64 -3.07
CA THR A 98 9.27 -7.08 -3.89
C THR A 98 7.96 -7.87 -3.80
N GLU A 99 7.97 -9.03 -3.15
CA GLU A 99 6.78 -9.85 -2.95
C GLU A 99 5.93 -9.31 -1.80
N LEU A 100 4.61 -9.44 -1.94
CA LEU A 100 3.66 -9.09 -0.89
C LEU A 100 3.89 -9.93 0.36
N ASP A 101 3.70 -9.32 1.54
CA ASP A 101 3.82 -10.02 2.83
C ASP A 101 2.90 -11.25 2.86
N PRO A 102 3.41 -12.43 3.24
CA PRO A 102 2.64 -13.67 3.18
C PRO A 102 1.40 -13.68 4.08
N ARG A 103 1.34 -12.83 5.11
CA ARG A 103 0.16 -12.72 5.99
C ARG A 103 -1.07 -12.11 5.30
N ILE A 104 -0.84 -11.38 4.22
CA ILE A 104 -1.88 -10.65 3.48
C ILE A 104 -1.85 -10.95 1.98
N ARG A 105 -1.24 -12.06 1.58
CA ARG A 105 -1.16 -12.50 0.19
C ARG A 105 -2.32 -13.40 -0.18
N ASP A 106 -2.99 -13.07 -1.26
CA ASP A 106 -3.99 -13.92 -1.91
C ASP A 106 -3.96 -13.62 -3.41
N ASP A 107 -3.21 -14.40 -4.16
CA ASP A 107 -2.93 -14.15 -5.59
C ASP A 107 -4.18 -14.33 -6.47
N ASP A 108 -5.20 -15.04 -5.99
CA ASP A 108 -6.46 -15.26 -6.72
C ASP A 108 -7.47 -14.13 -6.46
N TYR A 109 -7.37 -13.44 -5.34
CA TYR A 109 -8.34 -12.42 -4.92
C TYR A 109 -7.85 -10.99 -5.12
N ILE A 110 -6.55 -10.73 -4.91
CA ILE A 110 -5.99 -9.39 -4.89
C ILE A 110 -5.49 -8.98 -6.27
N PHE A 111 -5.97 -7.84 -6.78
CA PHE A 111 -5.39 -7.21 -7.95
C PHE A 111 -4.03 -6.61 -7.60
N GLN A 112 -2.95 -7.25 -8.03
CA GLN A 112 -1.58 -6.85 -7.73
C GLN A 112 -0.94 -6.15 -8.93
N PHE A 113 -0.17 -5.08 -8.67
CA PHE A 113 0.60 -4.36 -9.69
C PHE A 113 1.85 -3.71 -9.10
N ILE A 114 2.75 -3.29 -9.98
CA ILE A 114 4.01 -2.61 -9.63
C ILE A 114 3.85 -1.11 -9.86
N LYS A 115 4.51 -0.32 -9.03
CA LYS A 115 4.75 1.10 -9.23
C LYS A 115 6.23 1.43 -9.13
N THR A 116 6.66 2.45 -9.85
CA THR A 116 8.07 2.92 -9.87
C THR A 116 8.27 4.26 -9.15
N ALA A 117 7.17 4.90 -8.73
CA ALA A 117 7.15 6.20 -8.05
C ALA A 117 6.43 6.13 -6.69
N PRO A 118 6.55 7.14 -5.81
CA PRO A 118 5.88 7.13 -4.52
C PRO A 118 4.36 6.98 -4.61
N SER A 119 3.72 7.74 -5.50
CA SER A 119 2.26 7.69 -5.66
C SER A 119 1.80 6.41 -6.32
N ILE A 120 0.85 5.73 -5.69
CA ILE A 120 0.18 4.54 -6.25
C ILE A 120 -0.67 4.86 -7.51
N PHE A 121 -0.95 6.13 -7.76
CA PHE A 121 -1.70 6.58 -8.93
C PHE A 121 -0.84 6.96 -10.14
N TYR A 122 0.48 7.13 -9.93
CA TYR A 122 1.39 7.58 -10.98
C TYR A 122 1.74 6.42 -11.93
N GLU A 123 1.27 6.51 -13.17
CA GLU A 123 1.52 5.52 -14.24
C GLU A 123 1.20 4.07 -13.85
N THR A 124 0.12 3.88 -13.08
CA THR A 124 -0.32 2.55 -12.64
C THR A 124 -1.72 2.22 -13.14
N PRO A 125 -2.11 0.96 -13.16
CA PRO A 125 -3.46 0.54 -13.55
C PRO A 125 -4.52 0.77 -12.46
N LEU A 126 -4.18 1.35 -11.29
CA LEU A 126 -5.12 1.50 -10.18
C LEU A 126 -6.34 2.35 -10.56
N LYS A 127 -6.12 3.52 -11.16
CA LYS A 127 -7.23 4.41 -11.52
C LYS A 127 -8.24 3.77 -12.48
N PRO A 128 -7.83 3.18 -13.62
CA PRO A 128 -8.77 2.45 -14.48
C PRO A 128 -9.45 1.28 -13.77
N TRP A 129 -8.74 0.56 -12.89
CA TRP A 129 -9.32 -0.51 -12.09
C TRP A 129 -10.43 -0.01 -11.16
N LEU A 130 -10.20 1.08 -10.41
CA LEU A 130 -11.22 1.71 -9.55
C LEU A 130 -12.46 2.15 -10.35
N VAL A 131 -12.25 2.74 -11.53
CA VAL A 131 -13.35 3.17 -12.41
C VAL A 131 -14.15 1.96 -12.92
N THR A 132 -13.47 0.91 -13.37
CA THR A 132 -14.12 -0.31 -13.89
C THR A 132 -14.98 -0.99 -12.82
N HIS A 133 -14.55 -0.97 -11.57
CA HIS A 133 -15.31 -1.53 -10.44
C HIS A 133 -16.33 -0.55 -9.84
N CYS A 134 -16.47 0.65 -10.40
CA CYS A 134 -17.35 1.72 -9.91
C CYS A 134 -17.09 2.07 -8.43
N ILE A 135 -15.84 2.07 -8.00
CA ILE A 135 -15.46 2.35 -6.61
C ILE A 135 -15.67 3.83 -6.31
N ASP A 136 -16.34 4.12 -5.22
CA ASP A 136 -16.60 5.47 -4.70
C ASP A 136 -15.85 5.78 -3.39
N THR A 137 -15.31 4.75 -2.75
CA THR A 137 -14.60 4.86 -1.47
C THR A 137 -13.39 3.93 -1.45
N THR A 138 -12.23 4.45 -1.06
CA THR A 138 -11.03 3.63 -0.85
C THR A 138 -10.67 3.56 0.63
N ILE A 139 -10.45 2.34 1.13
CA ILE A 139 -9.88 2.07 2.44
C ILE A 139 -8.40 1.83 2.20
N ILE A 140 -7.54 2.74 2.68
CA ILE A 140 -6.11 2.69 2.39
C ILE A 140 -5.36 2.16 3.60
N THR A 141 -4.56 1.12 3.37
CA THR A 141 -3.59 0.57 4.33
C THR A 141 -2.21 0.55 3.68
N GLY A 142 -1.15 0.45 4.45
CA GLY A 142 0.18 0.38 3.85
C GLY A 142 1.27 1.04 4.68
N CYS A 143 2.44 1.11 4.10
CA CYS A 143 3.59 1.84 4.60
C CYS A 143 4.25 2.68 3.50
N THR A 144 4.71 3.90 3.84
CA THR A 144 4.56 4.57 5.14
C THR A 144 3.66 5.79 5.00
N THR A 145 3.03 6.22 6.12
CA THR A 145 2.16 7.42 6.14
C THR A 145 2.89 8.69 5.70
N SER A 146 4.19 8.77 5.95
CA SER A 146 5.04 9.91 5.55
C SER A 146 5.53 9.88 4.10
N GLY A 147 5.17 8.85 3.33
CA GLY A 147 5.64 8.64 1.96
C GLY A 147 4.51 8.17 1.04
N CYS A 148 4.50 6.88 0.70
CA CYS A 148 3.63 6.30 -0.32
C CYS A 148 2.13 6.30 0.05
N VAL A 149 1.78 6.20 1.32
CA VAL A 149 0.39 6.23 1.80
C VAL A 149 -0.18 7.63 1.77
#